data_59f4d6aef4ed3764c6edd2a8f104d0b6
#
_entry.id   59f4d6aef4ed3764c6edd2a8f104d0b6
#
_cell.length_a   1.000
_cell.length_b   1.000
_cell.length_c   1.000
_cell.angle_alpha   90.00
_cell.angle_beta   90.00
_cell.angle_gamma   90.00
#
_symmetry.space_group_name_H-M   'P 1'
#
loop_
_entity.id
_entity.type
_entity.pdbx_description
1 polymer ?
#
loop_
_entity_poly.entity_id
_entity_poly.type
_entity_poly.pdbx_seq_one_letter_code
_entity_poly.pdbx_strand_id
1 'polypeptide(L)'
;MTRTLAYELTHRYDGVTISDAEFDRLLGAASWRTQPEFLRRGRVARHVLQDPARLENGPEERRLTVAKLKGVGVYDPAALGKYRDRILGEFSDEPLPPTTRPLDSFATYPHMGIDGQGEYTLAYGAVAPVGGIVYERALREYRNARTLYEHNIPTIIPLAVLKYKDLVFKDQPMGAVITLSSEPSPYRLAEVQYLAATQRGKDPQADAYYDRVVASLGVDGDPGSETVRLRAINILSRQIGRLMHDFSLAGLYRYSPEWSNFEYSFQHKEVFLTDLDSVRDLDELSPENQRLQVLRDLGSLIYRLVAKFGTPSALDQYRLDNLLSHDPLAETLLGYFHASEVTENEIRAVSRKLWNAFIPHLFLLKKHRAAIQHQWSSERRRSYKMDHDLFYILTIGLLYPLFEKDVLAAKFPFDLSQDALMAKAERYLGERYEYLAYLKG
;
A
#
# COMPACT_ATOMS: atom_id res chain seq x y z
N MET A 1 -17.33 -11.93 29.04
CA MET A 1 -17.10 -13.22 28.34
C MET A 1 -16.80 -12.89 26.89
N THR A 2 -15.68 -13.32 26.37
CA THR A 2 -15.34 -13.12 24.95
C THR A 2 -16.31 -13.96 24.11
N ARG A 3 -17.04 -13.32 23.22
CA ARG A 3 -17.98 -14.00 22.34
C ARG A 3 -17.22 -14.73 21.25
N THR A 4 -17.28 -16.06 21.21
CA THR A 4 -16.77 -16.82 20.08
C THR A 4 -17.64 -16.61 18.85
N LEU A 5 -17.03 -16.28 17.72
CA LEU A 5 -17.71 -16.07 16.46
C LEU A 5 -17.94 -17.41 15.75
N ALA A 6 -19.18 -17.69 15.40
CA ALA A 6 -19.50 -18.80 14.52
C ALA A 6 -19.06 -18.46 13.08
N TYR A 7 -18.40 -19.39 12.42
CA TYR A 7 -17.85 -19.18 11.09
C TYR A 7 -18.01 -20.43 10.20
N GLU A 8 -17.85 -20.20 8.92
CA GLU A 8 -17.63 -21.20 7.88
C GLU A 8 -16.21 -21.01 7.34
N LEU A 9 -15.39 -22.06 7.28
CA LEU A 9 -14.11 -22.07 6.59
C LEU A 9 -14.39 -22.27 5.10
N THR A 10 -14.38 -21.19 4.32
CA THR A 10 -14.78 -21.23 2.91
C THR A 10 -13.65 -21.61 1.97
N HIS A 11 -12.41 -21.23 2.33
CA HIS A 11 -11.22 -21.50 1.53
C HIS A 11 -10.07 -21.90 2.44
N ARG A 12 -9.31 -22.89 1.99
CA ARG A 12 -7.99 -23.28 2.53
C ARG A 12 -7.06 -23.50 1.35
N TYR A 13 -5.86 -22.95 1.43
CA TYR A 13 -4.85 -23.12 0.40
C TYR A 13 -4.09 -24.43 0.65
N ASP A 14 -4.08 -25.31 -0.34
CA ASP A 14 -3.49 -26.64 -0.30
C ASP A 14 -1.97 -26.62 -0.60
N GLY A 15 -1.44 -25.54 -1.17
CA GLY A 15 -0.01 -25.37 -1.40
C GLY A 15 0.82 -25.01 -0.16
N VAL A 16 0.22 -25.05 1.05
CA VAL A 16 0.89 -24.77 2.32
C VAL A 16 0.71 -25.95 3.28
N THR A 17 1.81 -26.55 3.73
CA THR A 17 1.83 -27.48 4.83
C THR A 17 1.98 -26.74 6.15
N ILE A 18 1.00 -26.89 7.03
CA ILE A 18 0.96 -26.37 8.39
C ILE A 18 0.41 -27.45 9.32
N SER A 19 0.94 -27.57 10.54
CA SER A 19 0.44 -28.54 11.50
C SER A 19 -1.02 -28.23 11.91
N ASP A 20 -1.80 -29.28 12.18
CA ASP A 20 -3.20 -29.11 12.58
C ASP A 20 -3.34 -28.29 13.88
N ALA A 21 -2.42 -28.46 14.81
CA ALA A 21 -2.39 -27.68 16.05
C ALA A 21 -2.19 -26.19 15.80
N GLU A 22 -1.29 -25.85 14.89
CA GLU A 22 -1.02 -24.47 14.52
C GLU A 22 -2.19 -23.85 13.74
N PHE A 23 -2.74 -24.61 12.81
CA PHE A 23 -3.92 -24.17 12.05
C PHE A 23 -5.14 -23.95 12.97
N ASP A 24 -5.40 -24.86 13.92
CA ASP A 24 -6.50 -24.70 14.90
C ASP A 24 -6.27 -23.48 15.83
N ARG A 25 -5.00 -23.22 16.20
CA ARG A 25 -4.66 -22.00 16.97
C ARG A 25 -5.00 -20.72 16.20
N LEU A 26 -4.69 -20.66 14.89
CA LEU A 26 -5.01 -19.52 14.05
C LEU A 26 -6.53 -19.37 13.85
N LEU A 27 -7.25 -20.46 13.64
CA LEU A 27 -8.71 -20.44 13.56
C LEU A 27 -9.34 -20.01 14.89
N GLY A 28 -8.77 -20.45 16.01
CA GLY A 28 -9.17 -20.01 17.34
C GLY A 28 -9.05 -18.49 17.53
N ALA A 29 -7.94 -17.90 17.09
CA ALA A 29 -7.73 -16.47 17.12
C ALA A 29 -8.66 -15.73 16.16
N ALA A 30 -8.83 -16.23 14.94
CA ALA A 30 -9.69 -15.62 13.94
C ALA A 30 -11.18 -15.66 14.32
N SER A 31 -11.60 -16.68 15.11
CA SER A 31 -12.96 -16.81 15.63
C SER A 31 -13.17 -16.23 17.03
N TRP A 32 -12.18 -15.59 17.61
CA TRP A 32 -12.18 -15.07 18.99
C TRP A 32 -12.40 -16.16 20.07
N ARG A 33 -12.21 -17.41 19.75
CA ARG A 33 -12.14 -18.49 20.75
C ARG A 33 -10.93 -18.31 21.66
N THR A 34 -9.84 -17.80 21.10
CA THR A 34 -8.64 -17.37 21.82
C THR A 34 -8.33 -15.91 21.51
N GLN A 35 -7.64 -15.24 22.41
CA GLN A 35 -7.26 -13.85 22.19
C GLN A 35 -6.28 -13.72 21.02
N PRO A 36 -6.58 -12.90 20.00
CA PRO A 36 -5.63 -12.59 18.95
C PRO A 36 -4.40 -11.86 19.47
N GLU A 37 -3.22 -12.22 18.99
CA GLU A 37 -2.03 -11.43 19.21
C GLU A 37 -2.11 -10.14 18.40
N PHE A 38 -1.83 -9.02 19.06
CA PHE A 38 -1.89 -7.71 18.44
C PHE A 38 -0.53 -7.05 18.47
N LEU A 39 0.07 -6.84 17.31
CA LEU A 39 1.37 -6.17 17.22
C LEU A 39 1.26 -4.70 16.81
N ARG A 40 0.43 -4.37 15.83
CA ARG A 40 0.13 -2.96 15.44
C ARG A 40 -1.06 -2.85 14.50
N ARG A 41 -1.89 -1.81 14.69
CA ARG A 41 -2.97 -1.30 13.82
C ARG A 41 -4.16 -2.22 13.57
N GLY A 42 -5.18 -1.90 14.20
CA GLY A 42 -6.63 -2.00 14.11
C GLY A 42 -7.29 -3.19 13.42
N ARG A 43 -6.85 -3.70 12.31
CA ARG A 43 -7.56 -4.77 11.57
C ARG A 43 -6.76 -6.04 11.40
N VAL A 44 -5.48 -6.00 11.71
CA VAL A 44 -4.58 -7.11 11.46
C VAL A 44 -3.93 -7.52 12.77
N ALA A 45 -4.27 -8.72 13.22
CA ALA A 45 -3.49 -9.42 14.23
C ALA A 45 -2.35 -10.19 13.56
N ARG A 46 -1.26 -10.37 14.26
CA ARG A 46 -0.12 -11.17 13.82
C ARG A 46 0.19 -12.21 14.87
N HIS A 47 0.45 -13.41 14.41
CA HIS A 47 0.83 -14.54 15.24
C HIS A 47 2.16 -15.10 14.74
N VAL A 48 3.14 -15.18 15.62
CA VAL A 48 4.35 -15.93 15.34
C VAL A 48 4.00 -17.42 15.43
N LEU A 49 4.30 -18.17 14.37
CA LEU A 49 4.04 -19.60 14.34
C LEU A 49 5.05 -20.33 15.24
N GLN A 50 4.58 -21.22 16.10
CA GLN A 50 5.41 -22.07 16.94
C GLN A 50 6.11 -23.13 16.09
N ASP A 51 5.38 -23.66 15.11
CA ASP A 51 5.87 -24.56 14.09
C ASP A 51 5.75 -23.87 12.71
N PRO A 52 6.86 -23.49 12.06
CA PRO A 52 6.82 -22.79 10.79
C PRO A 52 6.11 -23.59 9.70
N ALA A 53 5.21 -22.94 8.99
CA ALA A 53 4.58 -23.53 7.82
C ALA A 53 5.55 -23.55 6.64
N ARG A 54 5.29 -24.45 5.67
CA ARG A 54 6.13 -24.67 4.50
C ARG A 54 5.30 -24.56 3.21
N LEU A 55 5.93 -24.09 2.14
CA LEU A 55 5.36 -24.13 0.79
C LEU A 55 5.74 -25.44 0.11
N GLU A 56 4.75 -26.14 -0.46
CA GLU A 56 4.95 -27.45 -1.07
C GLU A 56 5.59 -27.39 -2.47
N ASN A 57 5.35 -26.28 -3.20
CA ASN A 57 5.73 -26.16 -4.63
C ASN A 57 6.60 -24.92 -4.90
N GLY A 58 7.62 -24.67 -4.10
CA GLY A 58 8.56 -23.58 -4.34
C GLY A 58 9.95 -24.11 -4.73
N PRO A 59 10.76 -23.32 -5.48
CA PRO A 59 12.14 -23.70 -5.80
C PRO A 59 13.04 -23.82 -4.56
N GLU A 60 12.61 -23.33 -3.42
CA GLU A 60 13.25 -23.47 -2.12
C GLU A 60 12.19 -23.73 -1.04
N GLU A 61 12.57 -24.46 0.01
CA GLU A 61 11.74 -24.71 1.18
C GLU A 61 11.49 -23.41 1.95
N ARG A 62 10.53 -22.59 1.49
CA ARG A 62 10.21 -21.32 2.14
C ARG A 62 9.58 -21.60 3.50
N ARG A 63 10.25 -21.18 4.55
CA ARG A 63 9.70 -21.20 5.91
C ARG A 63 8.85 -19.96 6.14
N LEU A 64 7.58 -20.20 6.46
CA LEU A 64 6.64 -19.15 6.80
C LEU A 64 6.50 -19.16 8.33
N THR A 65 6.90 -18.08 8.97
CA THR A 65 7.02 -18.00 10.42
C THR A 65 5.96 -17.13 11.08
N VAL A 66 5.19 -16.38 10.29
CA VAL A 66 4.18 -15.46 10.79
C VAL A 66 2.88 -15.60 10.03
N ALA A 67 1.78 -15.66 10.75
CA ALA A 67 0.43 -15.50 10.25
C ALA A 67 -0.07 -14.08 10.48
N LYS A 68 -0.73 -13.52 9.47
CA LYS A 68 -1.49 -12.27 9.54
C LYS A 68 -2.97 -12.60 9.44
N LEU A 69 -3.74 -12.19 10.44
CA LEU A 69 -5.18 -12.37 10.51
C LEU A 69 -5.85 -11.03 10.29
N LYS A 70 -6.36 -10.79 9.09
CA LYS A 70 -7.03 -9.52 8.74
C LYS A 70 -8.53 -9.68 8.88
N GLY A 71 -9.16 -8.72 9.55
CA GLY A 71 -10.60 -8.74 9.81
C GLY A 71 -10.98 -9.26 11.19
N VAL A 72 -10.01 -9.48 12.09
CA VAL A 72 -10.26 -10.05 13.43
C VAL A 72 -10.41 -9.02 14.55
N GLY A 73 -10.15 -7.75 14.28
CA GLY A 73 -10.30 -6.69 15.26
C GLY A 73 -9.15 -6.56 16.26
N VAL A 74 -9.33 -5.66 17.22
CA VAL A 74 -8.41 -5.42 18.34
C VAL A 74 -9.08 -5.85 19.61
N TYR A 75 -8.41 -6.66 20.39
CA TYR A 75 -8.91 -7.16 21.67
C TYR A 75 -8.38 -6.36 22.88
N ASP A 76 -7.59 -5.33 22.67
CA ASP A 76 -7.03 -4.54 23.77
C ASP A 76 -7.82 -3.23 23.94
N PRO A 77 -8.62 -3.09 25.02
CA PRO A 77 -9.34 -1.86 25.34
C PRO A 77 -8.43 -0.64 25.53
N ALA A 78 -7.19 -0.84 26.00
CA ALA A 78 -6.21 0.24 26.13
C ALA A 78 -5.66 0.68 24.77
N ALA A 79 -5.51 -0.24 23.82
CA ALA A 79 -5.18 0.09 22.43
C ALA A 79 -6.32 0.83 21.75
N LEU A 80 -7.59 0.52 22.06
CA LEU A 80 -8.76 1.26 21.58
C LEU A 80 -8.68 2.74 21.96
N GLY A 81 -8.23 3.09 23.17
CA GLY A 81 -8.07 4.49 23.58
C GLY A 81 -7.11 5.27 22.69
N LYS A 82 -5.96 4.71 22.35
CA LYS A 82 -4.98 5.34 21.46
C LYS A 82 -5.51 5.49 20.02
N TYR A 83 -6.29 4.54 19.54
CA TYR A 83 -6.93 4.61 18.23
C TYR A 83 -8.12 5.56 18.22
N ARG A 84 -8.87 5.62 19.32
CA ARG A 84 -10.01 6.52 19.48
C ARG A 84 -9.61 7.96 19.26
N ASP A 85 -8.55 8.43 19.90
CA ASP A 85 -8.10 9.81 19.76
C ASP A 85 -7.61 10.13 18.35
N ARG A 86 -7.01 9.15 17.67
CA ARG A 86 -6.56 9.31 16.29
C ARG A 86 -7.71 9.28 15.29
N ILE A 87 -8.67 8.39 15.47
CA ILE A 87 -9.81 8.25 14.58
C ILE A 87 -10.84 9.34 14.85
N LEU A 88 -11.11 9.71 16.09
CA LEU A 88 -11.99 10.81 16.44
C LEU A 88 -11.37 12.18 16.09
N GLY A 89 -10.05 12.31 16.09
CA GLY A 89 -9.38 13.49 15.55
C GLY A 89 -9.51 13.62 14.04
N GLU A 90 -9.72 12.50 13.32
CA GLU A 90 -10.01 12.46 11.88
C GLU A 90 -11.52 12.49 11.58
N PHE A 91 -12.35 12.06 12.53
CA PHE A 91 -13.81 11.93 12.42
C PHE A 91 -14.45 12.60 13.65
N SER A 92 -14.58 13.92 13.64
CA SER A 92 -15.43 14.62 14.61
C SER A 92 -16.88 14.14 14.49
N ASP A 93 -17.69 14.23 15.55
CA ASP A 93 -19.11 13.87 15.57
C ASP A 93 -19.98 14.69 14.57
N GLU A 94 -19.40 15.63 13.86
CA GLU A 94 -20.05 16.30 12.75
C GLU A 94 -20.08 15.37 11.53
N PRO A 95 -21.22 15.33 10.80
CA PRO A 95 -21.33 14.57 9.57
C PRO A 95 -20.20 15.01 8.64
N LEU A 96 -19.34 14.04 8.26
CA LEU A 96 -18.25 14.28 7.31
C LEU A 96 -18.83 15.01 6.11
N PRO A 97 -18.31 16.19 5.77
CA PRO A 97 -18.75 16.85 4.59
C PRO A 97 -18.48 15.96 3.38
N PRO A 98 -19.32 15.98 2.35
CA PRO A 98 -19.15 15.15 1.17
C PRO A 98 -17.74 15.31 0.65
N THR A 99 -16.90 14.30 0.87
CA THR A 99 -15.56 14.23 0.30
C THR A 99 -15.70 13.79 -1.15
N THR A 100 -14.76 14.16 -1.99
CA THR A 100 -14.67 13.65 -3.37
C THR A 100 -14.41 12.13 -3.44
N ARG A 101 -14.11 11.49 -2.32
CA ARG A 101 -14.23 10.04 -2.15
C ARG A 101 -15.64 9.78 -1.62
N PRO A 102 -16.41 8.90 -2.26
CA PRO A 102 -17.69 8.49 -1.72
C PRO A 102 -17.50 8.11 -0.24
N LEU A 103 -18.35 8.60 0.64
CA LEU A 103 -18.41 8.15 2.05
C LEU A 103 -18.38 6.62 2.14
N ASP A 104 -18.95 5.96 1.13
CA ASP A 104 -18.90 4.52 0.93
C ASP A 104 -17.48 3.94 0.91
N SER A 105 -16.45 4.68 0.51
CA SER A 105 -15.07 4.15 0.54
C SER A 105 -14.46 4.08 1.94
N PHE A 106 -14.93 4.90 2.88
CA PHE A 106 -14.56 4.84 4.31
C PHE A 106 -15.63 4.13 5.14
N ALA A 107 -16.90 4.35 4.85
CA ALA A 107 -18.01 3.70 5.51
C ALA A 107 -18.18 2.22 5.11
N THR A 108 -17.58 1.79 4.01
CA THR A 108 -17.52 0.38 3.59
C THR A 108 -16.44 -0.43 4.31
N TYR A 109 -15.69 0.17 5.24
CA TYR A 109 -14.95 -0.60 6.21
C TYR A 109 -15.85 -0.85 7.43
N PRO A 110 -16.59 -1.96 7.47
CA PRO A 110 -17.19 -2.34 8.70
C PRO A 110 -16.04 -2.64 9.64
N HIS A 111 -15.97 -1.88 10.64
CA HIS A 111 -15.00 -2.08 11.66
C HIS A 111 -15.70 -2.89 12.74
N MET A 112 -15.31 -4.11 12.90
CA MET A 112 -15.65 -4.88 14.08
C MET A 112 -14.76 -4.38 15.21
N GLY A 113 -15.34 -3.88 16.28
CA GLY A 113 -14.66 -3.43 17.47
C GLY A 113 -15.16 -4.15 18.70
N ILE A 114 -14.54 -3.85 19.82
CA ILE A 114 -14.99 -4.21 21.15
C ILE A 114 -15.35 -2.92 21.85
N ASP A 115 -16.55 -2.83 22.41
CA ASP A 115 -16.99 -1.69 23.18
C ASP A 115 -16.35 -1.65 24.57
N GLY A 116 -16.67 -0.62 25.37
CA GLY A 116 -16.15 -0.45 26.72
C GLY A 116 -16.60 -1.53 27.71
N GLN A 117 -17.54 -2.38 27.32
CA GLN A 117 -18.02 -3.54 28.08
C GLN A 117 -17.35 -4.85 27.65
N GLY A 118 -16.50 -4.82 26.62
CA GLY A 118 -15.83 -5.99 26.08
C GLY A 118 -16.70 -6.82 25.13
N GLU A 119 -17.79 -6.23 24.63
CA GLU A 119 -18.70 -6.87 23.68
C GLU A 119 -18.35 -6.49 22.24
N TYR A 120 -18.58 -7.40 21.31
CA TYR A 120 -18.46 -7.10 19.89
C TYR A 120 -19.51 -6.07 19.49
N THR A 121 -19.03 -5.01 18.88
CA THR A 121 -19.88 -4.00 18.29
C THR A 121 -19.49 -3.75 16.85
N LEU A 122 -20.52 -3.56 16.03
CA LEU A 122 -20.38 -2.97 14.70
C LEU A 122 -20.54 -1.47 14.89
N ALA A 123 -19.44 -0.77 15.00
CA ALA A 123 -19.53 0.63 15.32
C ALA A 123 -19.75 1.47 14.09
N TYR A 124 -20.86 2.13 14.12
CA TYR A 124 -21.11 3.43 13.55
C TYR A 124 -21.22 4.42 14.69
N GLY A 125 -20.53 5.52 14.61
CA GLY A 125 -20.61 6.56 15.58
C GLY A 125 -19.49 6.56 16.59
N ALA A 126 -19.68 7.13 17.74
CA ALA A 126 -18.67 7.53 18.73
C ALA A 126 -17.72 6.44 19.27
N VAL A 127 -17.89 5.19 18.90
CA VAL A 127 -16.95 4.11 19.22
C VAL A 127 -16.21 3.74 17.95
N ALA A 128 -14.91 4.03 17.92
CA ALA A 128 -14.05 3.74 16.80
C ALA A 128 -14.04 2.23 16.50
N PRO A 129 -14.57 1.82 15.35
CA PRO A 129 -14.62 0.43 14.98
C PRO A 129 -13.25 0.00 14.50
N VAL A 130 -12.68 -0.97 15.13
CA VAL A 130 -11.36 -1.46 14.80
C VAL A 130 -11.45 -2.91 14.41
N GLY A 131 -11.09 -3.21 13.17
CA GLY A 131 -10.67 -4.53 12.85
C GLY A 131 -11.55 -5.45 12.04
N GLY A 132 -12.73 -5.06 11.60
CA GLY A 132 -13.55 -5.89 10.73
C GLY A 132 -13.30 -5.68 9.23
N ILE A 133 -13.59 -6.68 8.41
CA ILE A 133 -13.73 -6.57 6.95
C ILE A 133 -14.94 -7.38 6.47
N VAL A 134 -15.54 -6.99 5.35
CA VAL A 134 -16.56 -7.81 4.70
C VAL A 134 -15.91 -9.04 4.07
N TYR A 135 -16.66 -10.14 4.03
CA TYR A 135 -16.19 -11.42 3.51
C TYR A 135 -15.64 -11.32 2.08
N GLU A 136 -16.29 -10.57 1.21
CA GLU A 136 -15.85 -10.37 -0.18
C GLU A 136 -14.45 -9.74 -0.29
N ARG A 137 -14.09 -8.86 0.65
CA ARG A 137 -12.73 -8.29 0.69
C ARG A 137 -11.72 -9.28 1.24
N ALA A 138 -12.09 -10.07 2.24
CA ALA A 138 -11.25 -11.15 2.75
C ALA A 138 -10.95 -12.18 1.65
N LEU A 139 -12.00 -12.59 0.93
CA LEU A 139 -11.89 -13.50 -0.20
C LEU A 139 -11.03 -12.92 -1.34
N ARG A 140 -11.17 -11.63 -1.61
CA ARG A 140 -10.36 -10.95 -2.63
C ARG A 140 -8.88 -10.93 -2.25
N GLU A 141 -8.54 -10.60 -1.00
CA GLU A 141 -7.14 -10.65 -0.56
C GLU A 141 -6.55 -12.05 -0.73
N TYR A 142 -7.30 -13.08 -0.39
CA TYR A 142 -6.89 -14.48 -0.59
C TYR A 142 -6.66 -14.81 -2.07
N ARG A 143 -7.62 -14.48 -2.95
CA ARG A 143 -7.50 -14.75 -4.39
C ARG A 143 -6.32 -14.00 -5.00
N ASN A 144 -6.16 -12.73 -4.69
CA ASN A 144 -5.06 -11.92 -5.20
C ASN A 144 -3.70 -12.41 -4.71
N ALA A 145 -3.59 -12.80 -3.44
CA ALA A 145 -2.37 -13.41 -2.92
C ALA A 145 -2.02 -14.71 -3.65
N ARG A 146 -3.03 -15.54 -3.93
CA ARG A 146 -2.86 -16.78 -4.70
C ARG A 146 -2.42 -16.49 -6.14
N THR A 147 -3.11 -15.60 -6.83
CA THR A 147 -2.77 -15.21 -8.22
C THR A 147 -1.35 -14.69 -8.31
N LEU A 148 -0.95 -13.78 -7.41
CA LEU A 148 0.41 -13.24 -7.41
C LEU A 148 1.45 -14.34 -7.16
N TYR A 149 1.19 -15.21 -6.19
CA TYR A 149 2.09 -16.32 -5.90
C TYR A 149 2.23 -17.28 -7.09
N GLU A 150 1.12 -17.66 -7.74
CA GLU A 150 1.11 -18.51 -8.93
C GLU A 150 1.84 -17.88 -10.13
N HIS A 151 1.94 -16.55 -10.19
CA HIS A 151 2.74 -15.82 -11.17
C HIS A 151 4.19 -15.54 -10.71
N ASN A 152 4.64 -16.16 -9.62
CA ASN A 152 5.96 -15.94 -9.01
C ASN A 152 6.25 -14.48 -8.65
N ILE A 153 5.23 -13.70 -8.31
CA ILE A 153 5.36 -12.34 -7.84
C ILE A 153 5.48 -12.35 -6.31
N PRO A 154 6.54 -11.74 -5.73
CA PRO A 154 6.75 -11.71 -4.29
C PRO A 154 5.56 -11.10 -3.54
N THR A 155 4.92 -11.90 -2.70
CA THR A 155 3.69 -11.51 -2.00
C THR A 155 3.51 -12.29 -0.68
N ILE A 156 2.53 -11.89 0.12
CA ILE A 156 2.00 -12.71 1.22
C ILE A 156 1.38 -13.99 0.67
N ILE A 157 1.50 -15.08 1.42
CA ILE A 157 0.98 -16.38 1.01
C ILE A 157 -0.43 -16.58 1.58
N PRO A 158 -1.44 -16.93 0.77
CA PRO A 158 -2.78 -17.20 1.28
C PRO A 158 -2.79 -18.48 2.11
N LEU A 159 -3.56 -18.52 3.20
CA LEU A 159 -3.79 -19.74 3.96
C LEU A 159 -5.27 -20.10 4.03
N ALA A 160 -6.12 -19.19 4.53
CA ALA A 160 -7.52 -19.50 4.74
C ALA A 160 -8.41 -18.25 4.71
N VAL A 161 -9.72 -18.48 4.43
CA VAL A 161 -10.76 -17.44 4.53
C VAL A 161 -11.90 -17.98 5.36
N LEU A 162 -12.33 -17.15 6.32
CA LEU A 162 -13.48 -17.40 7.17
C LEU A 162 -14.62 -16.46 6.79
N LYS A 163 -15.85 -16.99 6.76
CA LYS A 163 -17.10 -16.24 6.65
C LYS A 163 -17.83 -16.32 7.98
N TYR A 164 -18.05 -15.18 8.64
CA TYR A 164 -18.80 -15.19 9.90
C TYR A 164 -20.30 -15.36 9.65
N LYS A 165 -20.96 -16.18 10.49
CA LYS A 165 -22.38 -16.49 10.35
C LYS A 165 -23.26 -15.40 10.95
N ASP A 166 -22.81 -14.80 12.05
CA ASP A 166 -23.62 -13.91 12.87
C ASP A 166 -23.19 -12.43 12.77
N LEU A 167 -22.17 -12.14 11.97
CA LEU A 167 -21.71 -10.78 11.75
C LEU A 167 -22.04 -10.33 10.32
N VAL A 168 -22.92 -9.35 10.25
CA VAL A 168 -23.40 -8.76 9.00
C VAL A 168 -23.21 -7.25 9.05
N PHE A 169 -22.80 -6.66 7.95
CA PHE A 169 -22.64 -5.24 7.79
C PHE A 169 -23.30 -4.77 6.49
N LYS A 170 -24.32 -3.89 6.61
CA LYS A 170 -25.11 -3.43 5.44
C LYS A 170 -25.50 -4.64 4.56
N ASP A 171 -26.11 -5.66 5.18
CA ASP A 171 -26.53 -6.90 4.54
C ASP A 171 -25.44 -7.76 3.90
N GLN A 172 -24.16 -7.42 4.13
CA GLN A 172 -23.02 -8.20 3.69
C GLN A 172 -22.41 -8.98 4.85
N PRO A 173 -22.15 -10.28 4.69
CA PRO A 173 -21.45 -11.05 5.72
C PRO A 173 -20.04 -10.52 5.92
N MET A 174 -19.60 -10.49 7.17
CA MET A 174 -18.21 -10.22 7.51
C MET A 174 -17.37 -11.49 7.45
N GLY A 175 -16.05 -11.30 7.42
CA GLY A 175 -15.12 -12.43 7.36
C GLY A 175 -13.74 -12.06 7.86
N ALA A 176 -12.84 -13.03 7.75
CA ALA A 176 -11.43 -12.84 7.99
C ALA A 176 -10.61 -13.59 6.93
N VAL A 177 -9.42 -13.11 6.66
CA VAL A 177 -8.42 -13.80 5.87
C VAL A 177 -7.16 -14.03 6.69
N ILE A 178 -6.62 -15.23 6.58
CA ILE A 178 -5.35 -15.63 7.17
C ILE A 178 -4.35 -15.75 6.03
N THR A 179 -3.27 -14.98 6.14
CA THR A 179 -2.13 -15.04 5.21
C THR A 179 -0.84 -15.27 5.99
N LEU A 180 0.16 -15.81 5.32
CA LEU A 180 1.45 -16.16 5.92
C LEU A 180 2.57 -15.33 5.29
N SER A 181 3.62 -15.11 6.06
CA SER A 181 4.88 -14.51 5.60
C SER A 181 6.07 -15.10 6.38
N SER A 182 7.26 -14.91 5.83
CA SER A 182 8.51 -15.31 6.49
C SER A 182 8.98 -14.34 7.57
N GLU A 183 8.37 -13.14 7.65
CA GLU A 183 8.90 -12.06 8.46
C GLU A 183 7.99 -11.67 9.63
N PRO A 184 8.52 -11.74 10.87
CA PRO A 184 7.74 -11.38 12.05
C PRO A 184 7.54 -9.87 12.24
N SER A 185 8.14 -9.02 11.40
CA SER A 185 8.10 -7.58 11.59
C SER A 185 6.73 -6.97 11.31
N PRO A 186 6.25 -6.06 12.17
CA PRO A 186 5.03 -5.30 11.94
C PRO A 186 5.24 -4.10 11.01
N TYR A 187 6.48 -3.83 10.59
CA TYR A 187 6.82 -2.61 9.87
C TYR A 187 6.66 -2.76 8.35
N ARG A 188 6.19 -1.69 7.72
CA ARG A 188 6.07 -1.52 6.27
C ARG A 188 7.24 -0.70 5.74
N LEU A 189 7.54 -0.80 4.44
CA LEU A 189 8.64 -0.02 3.85
C LEU A 189 8.41 1.49 3.89
N ALA A 190 7.17 1.95 3.94
CA ALA A 190 6.91 3.37 4.19
C ALA A 190 7.49 3.87 5.53
N GLU A 191 7.57 3.01 6.54
CA GLU A 191 8.19 3.34 7.82
C GLU A 191 9.71 3.41 7.69
N VAL A 192 10.32 2.50 6.91
CA VAL A 192 11.76 2.56 6.57
C VAL A 192 12.10 3.83 5.81
N GLN A 193 11.33 4.16 4.78
CA GLN A 193 11.58 5.33 3.94
C GLN A 193 11.41 6.64 4.70
N TYR A 194 10.39 6.73 5.55
CA TYR A 194 9.89 7.98 6.07
C TYR A 194 10.08 8.15 7.57
N LEU A 195 9.62 7.20 8.36
CA LEU A 195 9.66 7.32 9.82
C LEU A 195 11.07 7.15 10.36
N ALA A 196 11.87 6.26 9.77
CA ALA A 196 13.26 6.09 10.16
C ALA A 196 14.09 7.37 9.97
N ALA A 197 13.78 8.13 8.90
CA ALA A 197 14.45 9.40 8.66
C ALA A 197 14.00 10.52 9.58
N THR A 198 12.69 10.57 9.94
CA THR A 198 12.09 11.69 10.68
C THR A 198 11.89 11.44 12.16
N GLN A 199 11.92 10.19 12.59
CA GLN A 199 11.60 9.78 13.95
C GLN A 199 12.65 8.84 14.56
N ARG A 200 13.86 8.82 13.98
CA ARG A 200 14.96 8.02 14.54
C ARG A 200 15.19 8.36 16.03
N GLY A 201 15.33 7.33 16.84
CA GLY A 201 15.42 7.44 18.30
C GLY A 201 14.09 7.51 19.04
N LYS A 202 12.95 7.64 18.34
CA LYS A 202 11.62 7.67 18.97
C LYS A 202 10.97 6.29 19.10
N ASP A 203 11.33 5.36 18.21
CA ASP A 203 10.87 3.98 18.21
C ASP A 203 12.07 3.04 17.99
N PRO A 204 12.71 2.53 19.04
CA PRO A 204 13.89 1.68 18.93
C PRO A 204 13.64 0.40 18.14
N GLN A 205 12.41 -0.12 18.12
CA GLN A 205 12.08 -1.33 17.33
C GLN A 205 12.04 -1.02 15.84
N ALA A 206 11.47 0.14 15.48
CA ALA A 206 11.47 0.60 14.09
C ALA A 206 12.90 0.89 13.60
N ASP A 207 13.73 1.52 14.44
CA ASP A 207 15.13 1.79 14.13
C ASP A 207 15.90 0.47 13.90
N ALA A 208 15.77 -0.49 14.79
CA ALA A 208 16.41 -1.80 14.65
C ALA A 208 15.95 -2.55 13.38
N TYR A 209 14.67 -2.45 13.05
CA TYR A 209 14.15 -3.01 11.79
C TYR A 209 14.77 -2.34 10.57
N TYR A 210 14.81 -1.02 10.56
CA TYR A 210 15.41 -0.26 9.48
C TYR A 210 16.90 -0.59 9.30
N ASP A 211 17.66 -0.64 10.40
CA ASP A 211 19.08 -0.96 10.38
C ASP A 211 19.34 -2.37 9.83
N ARG A 212 18.47 -3.33 10.19
CA ARG A 212 18.51 -4.68 9.59
C ARG A 212 18.21 -4.68 8.10
N VAL A 213 17.24 -3.87 7.63
CA VAL A 213 16.96 -3.75 6.18
C VAL A 213 18.18 -3.23 5.46
N VAL A 214 18.79 -2.14 5.93
CA VAL A 214 20.01 -1.55 5.35
C VAL A 214 21.16 -2.58 5.27
N ALA A 215 21.42 -3.28 6.37
CA ALA A 215 22.45 -4.32 6.43
C ALA A 215 22.14 -5.47 5.45
N SER A 216 20.89 -5.90 5.37
CA SER A 216 20.47 -6.98 4.45
C SER A 216 20.60 -6.60 2.98
N LEU A 217 20.46 -5.31 2.65
CA LEU A 217 20.67 -4.78 1.30
C LEU A 217 22.16 -4.67 0.91
N GLY A 218 23.07 -4.93 1.85
CA GLY A 218 24.52 -4.82 1.61
C GLY A 218 25.02 -3.37 1.47
N VAL A 219 24.31 -2.43 2.10
CA VAL A 219 24.72 -1.02 2.11
C VAL A 219 25.62 -0.77 3.31
N ASP A 220 26.91 -0.53 3.03
CA ASP A 220 27.90 -0.23 4.05
C ASP A 220 27.79 1.19 4.60
N GLY A 221 28.09 1.35 5.88
CA GLY A 221 28.14 2.63 6.58
C GLY A 221 27.12 2.74 7.71
N ASP A 222 27.06 3.93 8.32
CA ASP A 222 26.13 4.23 9.39
C ASP A 222 24.68 4.36 8.83
N PRO A 223 23.74 3.50 9.25
CA PRO A 223 22.33 3.61 8.86
C PRO A 223 21.67 4.93 9.25
N GLY A 224 22.22 5.64 10.22
CA GLY A 224 21.83 6.99 10.61
C GLY A 224 22.20 8.05 9.60
N SER A 225 23.19 7.81 8.73
CA SER A 225 23.64 8.78 7.75
C SER A 225 22.67 8.94 6.56
N GLU A 226 22.59 10.15 6.02
CA GLU A 226 21.73 10.47 4.87
C GLU A 226 22.11 9.65 3.64
N THR A 227 23.38 9.54 3.34
CA THR A 227 23.87 8.82 2.15
C THR A 227 23.55 7.33 2.21
N VAL A 228 23.72 6.68 3.35
CA VAL A 228 23.39 5.27 3.54
C VAL A 228 21.88 5.04 3.37
N ARG A 229 21.07 5.92 3.96
CA ARG A 229 19.61 5.86 3.80
C ARG A 229 19.19 6.01 2.34
N LEU A 230 19.73 6.98 1.61
CA LEU A 230 19.39 7.19 0.20
C LEU A 230 19.82 6.01 -0.69
N ARG A 231 21.00 5.42 -0.42
CA ARG A 231 21.43 4.20 -1.13
C ARG A 231 20.45 3.02 -0.89
N ALA A 232 20.03 2.80 0.35
CA ALA A 232 19.06 1.78 0.68
C ALA A 232 17.69 2.05 0.00
N ILE A 233 17.22 3.28 0.04
CA ILE A 233 16.00 3.72 -0.65
C ILE A 233 16.09 3.48 -2.16
N ASN A 234 17.23 3.72 -2.79
CA ASN A 234 17.43 3.47 -4.21
C ASN A 234 17.28 1.99 -4.57
N ILE A 235 17.90 1.09 -3.79
CA ILE A 235 17.77 -0.35 -4.01
C ILE A 235 16.31 -0.78 -3.84
N LEU A 236 15.64 -0.34 -2.77
CA LEU A 236 14.23 -0.63 -2.53
C LEU A 236 13.32 -0.05 -3.62
N SER A 237 13.61 1.17 -4.09
CA SER A 237 12.88 1.83 -5.18
C SER A 237 12.94 1.00 -6.46
N ARG A 238 14.13 0.49 -6.81
CA ARG A 238 14.31 -0.36 -7.98
C ARG A 238 13.57 -1.69 -7.84
N GLN A 239 13.61 -2.33 -6.68
CA GLN A 239 12.86 -3.56 -6.41
C GLN A 239 11.35 -3.33 -6.48
N ILE A 240 10.84 -2.24 -5.90
CA ILE A 240 9.41 -1.87 -5.98
C ILE A 240 8.99 -1.59 -7.42
N GLY A 241 9.81 -0.87 -8.18
CA GLY A 241 9.53 -0.62 -9.60
C GLY A 241 9.36 -1.92 -10.38
N ARG A 242 10.31 -2.85 -10.24
CA ARG A 242 10.26 -4.17 -10.89
C ARG A 242 9.01 -4.96 -10.46
N LEU A 243 8.77 -5.04 -9.17
CA LEU A 243 7.62 -5.74 -8.61
C LEU A 243 6.28 -5.20 -9.16
N MET A 244 6.17 -3.88 -9.32
CA MET A 244 4.95 -3.25 -9.87
C MET A 244 4.81 -3.44 -11.39
N HIS A 245 5.91 -3.55 -12.14
CA HIS A 245 5.86 -3.97 -13.53
C HIS A 245 5.31 -5.39 -13.67
N ASP A 246 5.89 -6.35 -12.92
CA ASP A 246 5.49 -7.75 -12.95
C ASP A 246 4.04 -7.93 -12.49
N PHE A 247 3.61 -7.14 -11.50
CA PHE A 247 2.23 -7.05 -11.04
C PHE A 247 1.26 -6.62 -12.15
N SER A 248 1.61 -5.57 -12.90
CA SER A 248 0.82 -5.13 -14.06
C SER A 248 0.85 -6.17 -15.19
N LEU A 249 2.00 -6.81 -15.38
CA LEU A 249 2.16 -7.87 -16.36
C LEU A 249 1.31 -9.11 -16.03
N ALA A 250 1.04 -9.39 -14.76
CA ALA A 250 0.09 -10.41 -14.32
C ALA A 250 -1.39 -10.03 -14.56
N GLY A 251 -1.67 -8.85 -15.11
CA GLY A 251 -3.04 -8.40 -15.39
C GLY A 251 -3.74 -7.77 -14.20
N LEU A 252 -3.01 -7.30 -13.21
CA LEU A 252 -3.56 -6.74 -11.98
C LEU A 252 -3.33 -5.23 -11.89
N TYR A 253 -4.21 -4.55 -11.16
CA TYR A 253 -4.04 -3.15 -10.81
C TYR A 253 -4.47 -2.86 -9.37
N ARG A 254 -3.92 -1.79 -8.80
CA ARG A 254 -4.16 -1.45 -7.40
C ARG A 254 -4.81 -0.09 -7.18
N TYR A 255 -4.91 0.73 -8.20
CA TYR A 255 -5.45 2.08 -8.14
C TYR A 255 -4.58 3.13 -7.43
N SER A 256 -3.86 2.77 -6.37
CA SER A 256 -3.00 3.71 -5.63
C SER A 256 -1.91 2.95 -4.87
N PRO A 257 -0.92 2.39 -5.58
CA PRO A 257 0.22 1.74 -4.92
C PRO A 257 1.01 2.78 -4.13
N GLU A 258 1.41 2.40 -2.93
CA GLU A 258 2.25 3.21 -2.06
C GLU A 258 3.17 2.33 -1.22
N TRP A 259 4.26 2.88 -0.71
CA TRP A 259 5.25 2.13 0.07
C TRP A 259 4.70 1.46 1.32
N SER A 260 3.56 1.91 1.83
CA SER A 260 2.82 1.25 2.92
C SER A 260 2.21 -0.10 2.53
N ASN A 261 2.20 -0.44 1.24
CA ASN A 261 1.71 -1.71 0.73
C ASN A 261 2.81 -2.74 0.46
N PHE A 262 4.04 -2.41 0.85
CA PHE A 262 5.20 -3.29 0.69
C PHE A 262 5.84 -3.58 2.03
N GLU A 263 6.34 -4.80 2.15
CA GLU A 263 7.18 -5.28 3.24
C GLU A 263 8.48 -5.83 2.66
N TYR A 264 9.46 -6.12 3.52
CA TYR A 264 10.76 -6.62 3.11
C TYR A 264 11.00 -8.03 3.65
N SER A 265 11.44 -8.94 2.80
CA SER A 265 11.86 -10.27 3.18
C SER A 265 13.36 -10.32 3.40
N PHE A 266 13.80 -10.58 4.63
CA PHE A 266 15.21 -10.77 4.94
C PHE A 266 15.73 -12.12 4.40
N GLN A 267 14.86 -13.11 4.29
CA GLN A 267 15.21 -14.43 3.74
C GLN A 267 15.59 -14.33 2.26
N HIS A 268 14.79 -13.56 1.48
CA HIS A 268 14.97 -13.43 0.03
C HIS A 268 15.65 -12.11 -0.37
N LYS A 269 15.90 -11.21 0.58
CA LYS A 269 16.46 -9.86 0.36
C LYS A 269 15.68 -9.06 -0.70
N GLU A 270 14.37 -9.23 -0.68
CA GLU A 270 13.47 -8.63 -1.66
C GLU A 270 12.24 -7.99 -1.03
N VAL A 271 11.66 -7.05 -1.76
CA VAL A 271 10.36 -6.43 -1.44
C VAL A 271 9.25 -7.37 -1.85
N PHE A 272 8.19 -7.45 -1.05
CA PHE A 272 6.98 -8.20 -1.39
C PHE A 272 5.70 -7.40 -1.12
N LEU A 273 4.65 -7.74 -1.87
CA LEU A 273 3.33 -7.10 -1.80
C LEU A 273 2.52 -7.61 -0.61
N THR A 274 1.76 -6.69 -0.02
CA THR A 274 0.81 -6.97 1.06
C THR A 274 -0.40 -6.04 0.95
N ASP A 275 -1.46 -6.31 1.76
CA ASP A 275 -2.69 -5.51 1.76
C ASP A 275 -3.41 -5.54 0.39
N LEU A 276 -3.77 -6.74 -0.04
CA LEU A 276 -4.23 -7.04 -1.40
C LEU A 276 -5.74 -6.95 -1.60
N ASP A 277 -6.50 -6.56 -0.58
CA ASP A 277 -7.97 -6.50 -0.65
C ASP A 277 -8.52 -5.44 -1.62
N SER A 278 -7.66 -4.49 -2.01
CA SER A 278 -7.99 -3.43 -2.98
C SER A 278 -7.50 -3.71 -4.40
N VAL A 279 -6.75 -4.79 -4.61
CA VAL A 279 -6.29 -5.22 -5.94
C VAL A 279 -7.46 -5.72 -6.78
N ARG A 280 -7.42 -5.45 -8.08
CA ARG A 280 -8.45 -5.81 -9.07
C ARG A 280 -7.80 -6.37 -10.33
N ASP A 281 -8.58 -7.09 -11.10
CA ASP A 281 -8.18 -7.62 -12.39
C ASP A 281 -8.36 -6.56 -13.49
N LEU A 282 -7.36 -6.40 -14.34
CA LEU A 282 -7.44 -5.50 -15.49
C LEU A 282 -8.50 -5.96 -16.49
N ASP A 283 -8.73 -7.27 -16.59
CA ASP A 283 -9.72 -7.85 -17.50
C ASP A 283 -11.18 -7.42 -17.19
N GLU A 284 -11.43 -6.90 -15.97
CA GLU A 284 -12.72 -6.28 -15.63
C GLU A 284 -12.94 -4.92 -16.32
N LEU A 285 -11.91 -4.36 -16.94
CA LEU A 285 -11.92 -3.04 -17.57
C LEU A 285 -11.95 -3.13 -19.10
N SER A 286 -12.47 -2.09 -19.74
CA SER A 286 -12.32 -1.95 -21.21
C SER A 286 -10.84 -1.80 -21.57
N PRO A 287 -10.43 -2.18 -22.80
CA PRO A 287 -9.02 -2.10 -23.24
C PRO A 287 -8.39 -0.72 -23.02
N GLU A 288 -9.11 0.37 -23.31
CA GLU A 288 -8.66 1.73 -23.02
C GLU A 288 -8.36 1.93 -21.53
N ASN A 289 -9.28 1.47 -20.69
CA ASN A 289 -9.16 1.64 -19.25
C ASN A 289 -8.09 0.75 -18.65
N GLN A 290 -7.80 -0.43 -19.23
CA GLN A 290 -6.69 -1.27 -18.83
C GLN A 290 -5.37 -0.51 -18.94
N ARG A 291 -5.09 0.03 -20.13
CA ARG A 291 -3.87 0.80 -20.40
C ARG A 291 -3.74 2.03 -19.52
N LEU A 292 -4.81 2.81 -19.39
CA LEU A 292 -4.85 3.99 -18.52
C LEU A 292 -4.63 3.63 -17.06
N GLN A 293 -5.16 2.50 -16.60
CA GLN A 293 -5.03 2.08 -15.21
C GLN A 293 -3.60 1.63 -14.88
N VAL A 294 -2.92 0.92 -15.78
CA VAL A 294 -1.50 0.56 -15.64
C VAL A 294 -0.63 1.82 -15.53
N LEU A 295 -0.82 2.78 -16.43
CA LEU A 295 -0.13 4.08 -16.39
C LEU A 295 -0.43 4.85 -15.10
N ARG A 296 -1.68 4.79 -14.63
CA ARG A 296 -2.10 5.43 -13.40
C ARG A 296 -1.44 4.81 -12.17
N ASP A 297 -1.32 3.49 -12.11
CA ASP A 297 -0.66 2.81 -11.00
C ASP A 297 0.83 3.21 -10.94
N LEU A 298 1.51 3.25 -12.08
CA LEU A 298 2.88 3.75 -12.16
C LEU A 298 2.97 5.23 -11.74
N GLY A 299 2.11 6.09 -12.27
CA GLY A 299 2.07 7.50 -11.90
C GLY A 299 1.78 7.71 -10.40
N SER A 300 0.92 6.86 -9.82
CA SER A 300 0.64 6.87 -8.39
C SER A 300 1.83 6.47 -7.55
N LEU A 301 2.55 5.43 -7.95
CA LEU A 301 3.76 4.98 -7.28
C LEU A 301 4.81 6.10 -7.24
N ILE A 302 5.08 6.72 -8.37
CA ILE A 302 6.03 7.85 -8.50
C ILE A 302 5.58 9.03 -7.64
N TYR A 303 4.33 9.43 -7.75
CA TYR A 303 3.80 10.53 -6.94
C TYR A 303 3.92 10.26 -5.43
N ARG A 304 3.59 9.05 -4.99
CA ARG A 304 3.64 8.68 -3.57
C ARG A 304 5.07 8.65 -3.04
N LEU A 305 6.02 8.18 -3.84
CA LEU A 305 7.44 8.25 -3.51
C LEU A 305 7.88 9.70 -3.29
N VAL A 306 7.65 10.57 -4.27
CA VAL A 306 8.08 11.97 -4.21
C VAL A 306 7.37 12.73 -3.10
N ALA A 307 6.07 12.52 -2.91
CA ALA A 307 5.28 13.20 -1.88
C ALA A 307 5.79 12.90 -0.45
N LYS A 308 6.45 11.77 -0.22
CA LYS A 308 7.06 11.46 1.08
C LYS A 308 8.32 12.29 1.34
N PHE A 309 9.17 12.49 0.34
CA PHE A 309 10.33 13.36 0.46
C PHE A 309 9.96 14.85 0.61
N GLY A 310 8.80 15.26 0.07
CA GLY A 310 8.31 16.63 0.16
C GLY A 310 7.66 17.01 1.50
N THR A 311 7.74 16.17 2.53
CA THR A 311 7.27 16.58 3.85
C THR A 311 8.29 17.50 4.53
N PRO A 312 7.88 18.44 5.39
CA PRO A 312 8.80 19.32 6.10
C PRO A 312 9.92 18.55 6.81
N SER A 313 9.53 17.51 7.55
CA SER A 313 10.46 16.69 8.31
C SER A 313 11.37 15.84 7.45
N ALA A 314 11.01 15.49 6.23
CA ALA A 314 11.90 14.79 5.31
C ALA A 314 12.90 15.75 4.66
N LEU A 315 12.50 16.97 4.27
CA LEU A 315 13.40 17.99 3.75
C LEU A 315 14.44 18.46 4.78
N ASP A 316 14.11 18.39 6.07
CA ASP A 316 15.07 18.65 7.15
C ASP A 316 16.11 17.53 7.30
N GLN A 317 15.83 16.34 6.75
CA GLN A 317 16.67 15.13 6.87
C GLN A 317 17.44 14.77 5.60
N TYR A 318 16.93 15.21 4.44
CA TYR A 318 17.53 14.96 3.14
C TYR A 318 17.87 16.29 2.48
N ARG A 319 19.14 16.53 2.26
CA ARG A 319 19.58 17.65 1.44
C ARG A 319 19.09 17.45 0.01
N LEU A 320 18.55 18.49 -0.58
CA LEU A 320 17.94 18.41 -1.92
C LEU A 320 18.96 17.96 -2.98
N ASP A 321 20.18 18.47 -2.91
CA ASP A 321 21.25 18.07 -3.81
C ASP A 321 21.61 16.57 -3.71
N ASN A 322 21.64 16.02 -2.49
CA ASN A 322 21.86 14.60 -2.25
C ASN A 322 20.68 13.76 -2.75
N LEU A 323 19.46 14.20 -2.48
CA LEU A 323 18.26 13.51 -2.96
C LEU A 323 18.22 13.45 -4.49
N LEU A 324 18.54 14.57 -5.16
CA LEU A 324 18.56 14.65 -6.63
C LEU A 324 19.72 13.83 -7.24
N SER A 325 20.89 13.80 -6.57
CA SER A 325 22.03 13.01 -7.05
C SER A 325 21.82 11.50 -6.91
N HIS A 326 21.13 11.05 -5.86
CA HIS A 326 20.78 9.63 -5.69
C HIS A 326 19.57 9.21 -6.56
N ASP A 327 18.66 10.13 -6.80
CA ASP A 327 17.54 10.00 -7.71
C ASP A 327 16.68 8.70 -7.54
N PRO A 328 16.04 8.51 -6.37
CA PRO A 328 15.23 7.32 -6.13
C PRO A 328 14.02 7.20 -7.08
N LEU A 329 13.64 8.30 -7.74
CA LEU A 329 12.60 8.28 -8.76
C LEU A 329 13.10 7.58 -10.02
N ALA A 330 14.30 7.94 -10.50
CA ALA A 330 14.93 7.23 -11.62
C ALA A 330 15.14 5.75 -11.29
N GLU A 331 15.54 5.42 -10.07
CA GLU A 331 15.71 4.03 -9.63
C GLU A 331 14.39 3.25 -9.67
N THR A 332 13.27 3.87 -9.28
CA THR A 332 11.94 3.24 -9.42
C THR A 332 11.61 2.99 -10.89
N LEU A 333 11.87 3.94 -11.77
CA LEU A 333 11.63 3.80 -13.21
C LEU A 333 12.56 2.77 -13.86
N LEU A 334 13.84 2.73 -13.48
CA LEU A 334 14.79 1.70 -13.92
C LEU A 334 14.34 0.29 -13.51
N GLY A 335 13.76 0.17 -12.33
CA GLY A 335 13.14 -1.08 -11.91
C GLY A 335 11.90 -1.42 -12.74
N TYR A 336 11.01 -0.45 -12.93
CA TYR A 336 9.76 -0.66 -13.67
C TYR A 336 10.01 -1.01 -15.15
N PHE A 337 10.88 -0.30 -15.81
CA PHE A 337 11.19 -0.52 -17.24
C PHE A 337 12.33 -1.52 -17.48
N HIS A 338 12.58 -2.43 -16.53
CA HIS A 338 13.69 -3.38 -16.59
C HIS A 338 13.65 -4.35 -17.77
N ALA A 339 12.49 -4.61 -18.33
CA ALA A 339 12.26 -5.53 -19.46
C ALA A 339 11.89 -4.77 -20.75
N SER A 340 12.13 -3.46 -20.82
CA SER A 340 11.80 -2.60 -21.94
C SER A 340 13.02 -2.23 -22.78
N GLU A 341 12.78 -1.61 -23.95
CA GLU A 341 13.83 -1.00 -24.77
C GLU A 341 14.21 0.41 -24.30
N VAL A 342 13.70 0.85 -23.15
CA VAL A 342 13.98 2.18 -22.59
C VAL A 342 15.39 2.24 -22.03
N THR A 343 16.14 3.23 -22.48
CA THR A 343 17.51 3.45 -22.01
C THR A 343 17.56 4.18 -20.66
N GLU A 344 18.63 3.97 -19.90
CA GLU A 344 18.84 4.70 -18.65
C GLU A 344 18.87 6.22 -18.87
N ASN A 345 19.42 6.70 -19.98
CA ASN A 345 19.47 8.13 -20.27
C ASN A 345 18.06 8.72 -20.46
N GLU A 346 17.15 8.01 -21.13
CA GLU A 346 15.75 8.43 -21.27
C GLU A 346 15.04 8.47 -19.92
N ILE A 347 15.25 7.45 -19.09
CA ILE A 347 14.68 7.39 -17.74
C ILE A 347 15.17 8.58 -16.91
N ARG A 348 16.48 8.83 -16.89
CA ARG A 348 17.06 9.95 -16.12
C ARG A 348 16.61 11.30 -16.65
N ALA A 349 16.40 11.44 -17.97
CA ALA A 349 15.86 12.67 -18.56
C ALA A 349 14.41 12.92 -18.09
N VAL A 350 13.57 11.90 -18.09
CA VAL A 350 12.19 11.99 -17.59
C VAL A 350 12.18 12.24 -16.08
N SER A 351 13.03 11.56 -15.32
CA SER A 351 13.15 11.77 -13.87
C SER A 351 13.48 13.24 -13.54
N ARG A 352 14.42 13.85 -14.25
CA ARG A 352 14.74 15.28 -14.05
C ARG A 352 13.54 16.18 -14.32
N LYS A 353 12.78 15.91 -15.39
CA LYS A 353 11.56 16.68 -15.69
C LYS A 353 10.52 16.52 -14.56
N LEU A 354 10.36 15.32 -14.05
CA LEU A 354 9.46 15.04 -12.92
C LEU A 354 9.90 15.77 -11.64
N TRP A 355 11.17 15.72 -11.29
CA TRP A 355 11.69 16.46 -10.13
C TRP A 355 11.47 17.96 -10.27
N ASN A 356 11.77 18.55 -11.43
CA ASN A 356 11.56 19.96 -11.70
C ASN A 356 10.09 20.38 -11.53
N ALA A 357 9.16 19.50 -11.91
CA ALA A 357 7.73 19.74 -11.72
C ALA A 357 7.28 19.53 -10.27
N PHE A 358 7.81 18.52 -9.59
CA PHE A 358 7.38 18.15 -8.24
C PHE A 358 7.93 19.06 -7.16
N ILE A 359 9.17 19.57 -7.27
CA ILE A 359 9.78 20.38 -6.21
C ILE A 359 8.94 21.62 -5.87
N PRO A 360 8.53 22.47 -6.81
CA PRO A 360 7.65 23.59 -6.50
C PRO A 360 6.30 23.16 -5.91
N HIS A 361 5.76 22.06 -6.43
CA HIS A 361 4.48 21.54 -5.97
C HIS A 361 4.54 20.99 -4.56
N LEU A 362 5.64 20.36 -4.18
CA LEU A 362 5.83 19.85 -2.83
C LEU A 362 5.76 20.95 -1.78
N PHE A 363 6.26 22.16 -2.09
CA PHE A 363 6.11 23.34 -1.23
C PHE A 363 4.66 23.80 -1.12
N LEU A 364 3.90 23.75 -2.20
CA LEU A 364 2.46 24.05 -2.19
C LEU A 364 1.66 23.02 -1.38
N LEU A 365 1.92 21.74 -1.59
CA LEU A 365 1.30 20.66 -0.82
C LEU A 365 1.62 20.78 0.67
N LYS A 366 2.84 21.16 1.03
CA LYS A 366 3.26 21.42 2.39
C LYS A 366 2.42 22.48 3.06
N LYS A 367 2.17 23.60 2.38
CA LYS A 367 1.31 24.70 2.86
C LYS A 367 -0.13 24.24 3.11
N HIS A 368 -0.64 23.33 2.28
CA HIS A 368 -2.00 22.81 2.40
C HIS A 368 -2.13 21.68 3.46
N ARG A 369 -1.10 20.87 3.68
CA ARG A 369 -1.13 19.80 4.69
C ARG A 369 -1.16 20.29 6.13
N ALA A 370 -0.66 21.50 6.38
CA ALA A 370 -0.74 22.11 7.71
C ALA A 370 -2.17 22.52 8.09
N ALA A 371 -3.09 22.57 7.13
CA ALA A 371 -4.49 22.91 7.38
C ALA A 371 -5.32 21.65 7.59
N ILE A 372 -6.21 21.68 8.57
CA ILE A 372 -7.11 20.58 8.90
C ILE A 372 -8.14 20.43 7.77
N GLN A 373 -8.00 19.38 6.94
CA GLN A 373 -8.79 19.22 5.70
C GLN A 373 -10.30 19.16 5.92
N HIS A 374 -10.76 18.67 7.07
CA HIS A 374 -12.20 18.63 7.37
C HIS A 374 -12.82 20.00 7.61
N GLN A 375 -12.01 21.02 7.90
CA GLN A 375 -12.47 22.42 8.03
C GLN A 375 -12.50 23.16 6.70
N TRP A 376 -12.12 22.52 5.59
CA TRP A 376 -12.12 23.16 4.30
C TRP A 376 -13.52 23.18 3.67
N SER A 377 -13.85 24.27 2.99
CA SER A 377 -15.03 24.30 2.13
C SER A 377 -14.97 23.26 1.02
N SER A 378 -16.11 22.87 0.47
CA SER A 378 -16.19 21.95 -0.66
C SER A 378 -15.40 22.45 -1.89
N GLU A 379 -15.42 23.76 -2.14
CA GLU A 379 -14.67 24.40 -3.21
C GLU A 379 -13.16 24.28 -2.99
N ARG A 380 -12.67 24.57 -1.79
CA ARG A 380 -11.25 24.45 -1.44
C ARG A 380 -10.74 23.00 -1.59
N ARG A 381 -11.56 22.01 -1.21
CA ARG A 381 -11.22 20.59 -1.39
C ARG A 381 -11.16 20.21 -2.85
N ARG A 382 -12.13 20.68 -3.65
CA ARG A 382 -12.15 20.44 -5.09
C ARG A 382 -10.91 21.05 -5.75
N SER A 383 -10.56 22.28 -5.41
CA SER A 383 -9.35 22.95 -5.90
C SER A 383 -8.09 22.16 -5.54
N TYR A 384 -7.92 21.76 -4.28
CA TYR A 384 -6.80 20.94 -3.84
C TYR A 384 -6.71 19.61 -4.60
N LYS A 385 -7.85 18.94 -4.81
CA LYS A 385 -7.87 17.69 -5.56
C LYS A 385 -7.44 17.89 -7.01
N MET A 386 -7.90 18.95 -7.65
CA MET A 386 -7.51 19.25 -9.04
C MET A 386 -6.01 19.58 -9.15
N ASP A 387 -5.44 20.30 -8.19
CA ASP A 387 -4.01 20.56 -8.13
C ASP A 387 -3.21 19.26 -7.94
N HIS A 388 -3.74 18.33 -7.17
CA HIS A 388 -3.17 17.00 -6.99
C HIS A 388 -3.25 16.18 -8.28
N ASP A 389 -4.40 16.19 -8.95
CA ASP A 389 -4.62 15.44 -10.18
C ASP A 389 -3.78 15.99 -11.36
N LEU A 390 -3.47 17.29 -11.36
CA LEU A 390 -2.54 17.91 -12.31
C LEU A 390 -1.20 17.16 -12.35
N PHE A 391 -0.64 16.83 -11.18
CA PHE A 391 0.64 16.13 -11.10
C PHE A 391 0.56 14.66 -11.51
N TYR A 392 -0.56 14.02 -11.26
CA TYR A 392 -0.84 12.69 -11.79
C TYR A 392 -0.83 12.69 -13.31
N ILE A 393 -1.54 13.63 -13.90
CA ILE A 393 -1.66 13.76 -15.34
C ILE A 393 -0.31 14.11 -15.96
N LEU A 394 0.42 15.04 -15.34
CA LEU A 394 1.79 15.38 -15.75
C LEU A 394 2.70 14.15 -15.72
N THR A 395 2.67 13.40 -14.62
CA THR A 395 3.49 12.18 -14.46
C THR A 395 3.15 11.17 -15.55
N ILE A 396 1.87 10.88 -15.77
CA ILE A 396 1.41 9.97 -16.81
C ILE A 396 1.87 10.47 -18.20
N GLY A 397 1.71 11.74 -18.50
CA GLY A 397 2.12 12.32 -19.78
C GLY A 397 3.62 12.22 -20.05
N LEU A 398 4.46 12.44 -19.01
CA LEU A 398 5.91 12.29 -19.11
C LEU A 398 6.37 10.83 -19.21
N LEU A 399 5.65 9.91 -18.59
CA LEU A 399 5.95 8.48 -18.62
C LEU A 399 5.44 7.79 -19.88
N TYR A 400 4.46 8.37 -20.57
CA TYR A 400 3.80 7.75 -21.69
C TYR A 400 4.77 7.31 -22.81
N PRO A 401 5.74 8.15 -23.26
CA PRO A 401 6.70 7.73 -24.29
C PRO A 401 7.61 6.57 -23.87
N LEU A 402 7.90 6.44 -22.57
CA LEU A 402 8.66 5.30 -22.04
C LEU A 402 7.78 4.05 -22.03
N PHE A 403 6.52 4.20 -21.65
CA PHE A 403 5.57 3.09 -21.60
C PHE A 403 5.33 2.47 -22.98
N GLU A 404 5.31 3.26 -24.05
CA GLU A 404 5.14 2.73 -25.42
C GLU A 404 6.28 1.82 -25.88
N LYS A 405 7.44 1.87 -25.23
CA LYS A 405 8.59 1.00 -25.46
C LYS A 405 8.61 -0.24 -24.55
N ASP A 406 7.60 -0.39 -23.71
CA ASP A 406 7.51 -1.49 -22.75
C ASP A 406 6.59 -2.60 -23.26
N VAL A 407 6.85 -3.82 -22.82
CA VAL A 407 6.03 -5.00 -23.15
C VAL A 407 4.57 -4.86 -22.70
N LEU A 408 4.32 -4.04 -21.68
CA LEU A 408 2.97 -3.73 -21.19
C LEU A 408 2.14 -2.99 -22.26
N ALA A 409 2.76 -2.16 -23.09
CA ALA A 409 2.06 -1.50 -24.18
C ALA A 409 1.54 -2.50 -25.24
N ALA A 410 2.30 -3.55 -25.51
CA ALA A 410 1.88 -4.64 -26.39
C ALA A 410 0.83 -5.54 -25.73
N LYS A 411 0.95 -5.79 -24.41
CA LYS A 411 -0.01 -6.59 -23.67
C LYS A 411 -1.37 -5.91 -23.55
N PHE A 412 -1.40 -4.59 -23.39
CA PHE A 412 -2.62 -3.79 -23.30
C PHE A 412 -2.74 -2.86 -24.52
N PRO A 413 -2.98 -3.44 -25.72
CA PRO A 413 -3.02 -2.68 -26.95
C PRO A 413 -4.26 -1.78 -26.97
N PHE A 414 -4.05 -0.51 -27.09
CA PHE A 414 -5.09 0.47 -27.33
C PHE A 414 -4.51 1.64 -28.10
N ASP A 415 -5.24 2.12 -29.09
CA ASP A 415 -4.83 3.31 -29.85
C ASP A 415 -5.08 4.59 -29.02
N LEU A 416 -4.19 4.81 -28.07
CA LEU A 416 -4.15 5.99 -27.23
C LEU A 416 -2.85 6.73 -27.51
N SER A 417 -2.90 7.72 -28.38
CA SER A 417 -1.74 8.61 -28.58
C SER A 417 -1.51 9.54 -27.38
N GLN A 418 -0.28 10.05 -27.26
CA GLN A 418 0.02 11.08 -26.25
C GLN A 418 -0.88 12.30 -26.43
N ASP A 419 -1.18 12.71 -27.66
CA ASP A 419 -2.06 13.85 -27.95
C ASP A 419 -3.50 13.58 -27.47
N ALA A 420 -4.02 12.38 -27.68
CA ALA A 420 -5.35 12.00 -27.18
C ALA A 420 -5.40 11.99 -25.65
N LEU A 421 -4.34 11.51 -24.99
CA LEU A 421 -4.20 11.56 -23.54
C LEU A 421 -4.19 13.02 -23.05
N MET A 422 -3.41 13.88 -23.69
CA MET A 422 -3.30 15.29 -23.35
C MET A 422 -4.61 16.06 -23.60
N ALA A 423 -5.35 15.72 -24.65
CA ALA A 423 -6.68 16.30 -24.90
C ALA A 423 -7.71 15.91 -23.82
N LYS A 424 -7.62 14.68 -23.27
CA LYS A 424 -8.44 14.27 -22.12
C LYS A 424 -8.05 15.07 -20.87
N ALA A 425 -6.76 15.29 -20.64
CA ALA A 425 -6.24 16.07 -19.54
C ALA A 425 -6.68 17.54 -19.61
N GLU A 426 -6.63 18.14 -20.79
CA GLU A 426 -7.09 19.52 -21.02
C GLU A 426 -8.56 19.70 -20.64
N ARG A 427 -9.44 18.81 -21.13
CA ARG A 427 -10.86 18.85 -20.77
C ARG A 427 -11.11 18.71 -19.26
N TYR A 428 -10.31 17.92 -18.58
CA TYR A 428 -10.46 17.68 -17.15
C TYR A 428 -9.92 18.83 -16.31
N LEU A 429 -8.74 19.35 -16.66
CA LEU A 429 -8.03 20.35 -15.87
C LEU A 429 -8.53 21.79 -16.14
N GLY A 430 -9.12 22.07 -17.31
CA GLY A 430 -9.49 23.42 -17.71
C GLY A 430 -8.28 24.36 -17.70
N GLU A 431 -8.43 25.53 -17.07
CA GLU A 431 -7.36 26.55 -17.00
C GLU A 431 -6.05 26.03 -16.40
N ARG A 432 -6.09 24.98 -15.56
CA ARG A 432 -4.89 24.39 -14.97
C ARG A 432 -4.03 23.64 -15.98
N TYR A 433 -4.54 23.36 -17.17
CA TYR A 433 -3.79 22.66 -18.22
C TYR A 433 -2.57 23.44 -18.70
N GLU A 434 -2.57 24.76 -18.58
CA GLU A 434 -1.42 25.61 -18.95
C GLU A 434 -0.15 25.24 -18.18
N TYR A 435 -0.28 24.71 -16.96
CA TYR A 435 0.86 24.22 -16.17
C TYR A 435 1.51 22.94 -16.73
N LEU A 436 0.90 22.30 -17.73
CA LEU A 436 1.50 21.15 -18.44
C LEU A 436 2.35 21.59 -19.65
N ALA A 437 2.63 22.85 -19.81
CA ALA A 437 3.37 23.39 -20.97
C ALA A 437 4.74 22.75 -21.17
N TYR A 438 5.41 22.29 -20.10
CA TYR A 438 6.69 21.63 -20.25
C TYR A 438 6.62 20.20 -20.82
N LEU A 439 5.45 19.66 -21.06
CA LEU A 439 5.29 18.43 -21.84
C LEU A 439 5.44 18.67 -23.33
N LYS A 440 5.31 19.95 -23.76
CA LYS A 440 5.35 20.36 -25.15
C LYS A 440 6.76 20.78 -25.60
N GLY A 441 7.75 20.77 -24.67
CA GLY A 441 9.11 21.23 -24.90
C GLY A 441 10.13 20.16 -25.25
#